data_7f4877b175b8cc0a5d69fe709d84dfba
#
_entry.id   7f4877b175b8cc0a5d69fe709d84dfba
#
_cell.length_a   1.000
_cell.length_b   1.000
_cell.length_c   1.000
_cell.angle_alpha   90.00
_cell.angle_beta   90.00
_cell.angle_gamma   90.00
#
_symmetry.space_group_name_H-M   'P 1'
#
loop_
_entity.id
_entity.type
_entity.pdbx_description
1 polymer ?
#
loop_
_entity_poly.entity_id
_entity_poly.type
_entity_poly.pdbx_seq_one_letter_code
_entity_poly.pdbx_strand_id
1 'polypeptide(L)'
;MKQAQVMKQSKTGGGGNLKDSASGNHCTDFTNFERTADLKSSSLSKFVKNSTSNTAIPRILEQKQQLESKSVDKKQTQPLESHSDSENQAPTLFTQAFFARAGVFLFSFCTFFPFFSTLWVRRFFGKVDITQIIFHLRFPVAPNGVDIDFIFSFVALALLPSLAISLALTYPSGTARLFVASYEICARLFLWSKELVRSHSLIARYVFIALLSVYGWNYVGKKLKISEFIASNKVHKTYANFYESYYKAPDIESIKQSFSTIQKPRNLLVIYMESMEATFGSNDARDFAVKISLPFAELTQNLNSLASSGISFSHIRQTTGTGWTIAGLISYNCAFPQTWLPFNAGFNDSVARYFLHSATCLGDVFSALGYEQAFFRGANADFAGSRGFFASHSIPMNDLSSIEAYAQGFEDYRNDWGVKDSVLFSYVKEYLQEYAAKKDKKPFAFYVLTADTHAPGFVDKAYCDLPTSYANSLHCFDKIVGEFVEWFLQSPLAKDTTLVLLGDHLTMQQRFVQDSTSRSIYNAFINPAFTKPPTQDLLTERALSHFDITALLLDSIAIPTRDFGLGRNPLYERTLLEQLGESSLAAELSKPSRVYERFWEFDSTKELH
;
A
#
# COMPACT_ATOMS: atom_id res chain seq x y z
N MET A 1 1.24 -4.39 58.27
CA MET A 1 0.30 -4.59 59.40
C MET A 1 -1.14 -4.54 58.90
N LYS A 2 -1.82 -5.72 58.97
CA LYS A 2 -3.25 -5.93 59.22
C LYS A 2 -4.25 -5.21 58.29
N GLN A 3 -5.24 -5.77 57.65
CA GLN A 3 -5.99 -7.07 57.63
C GLN A 3 -6.87 -6.96 56.40
N ALA A 4 -7.01 -7.82 55.45
CA ALA A 4 -7.60 -9.16 55.38
C ALA A 4 -9.08 -9.28 55.89
N GLN A 5 -9.86 -9.90 54.97
CA GLN A 5 -11.12 -10.70 55.15
C GLN A 5 -12.40 -10.02 54.61
N VAL A 6 -13.11 -10.59 53.65
CA VAL A 6 -13.87 -11.84 53.48
C VAL A 6 -15.37 -11.57 53.44
N MET A 7 -16.07 -12.05 52.42
CA MET A 7 -17.32 -12.85 52.38
C MET A 7 -17.93 -12.80 50.97
N LYS A 8 -18.05 -13.82 50.22
CA LYS A 8 -18.75 -15.13 50.17
C LYS A 8 -20.28 -15.06 50.26
N GLN A 9 -20.88 -15.53 49.16
CA GLN A 9 -22.10 -16.28 48.95
C GLN A 9 -23.47 -15.54 48.98
N SER A 10 -24.26 -15.72 47.91
CA SER A 10 -25.35 -16.73 47.94
C SER A 10 -26.04 -16.88 46.58
N LYS A 11 -26.38 -18.13 46.32
CA LYS A 11 -27.14 -18.74 45.23
C LYS A 11 -28.65 -18.45 45.32
N THR A 12 -29.27 -18.66 44.18
CA THR A 12 -30.59 -19.28 43.84
C THR A 12 -31.32 -18.34 42.89
N GLY A 13 -31.89 -18.70 41.75
CA GLY A 13 -32.52 -19.93 41.32
C GLY A 13 -33.82 -19.51 40.67
N GLY A 14 -34.13 -20.00 39.49
CA GLY A 14 -35.47 -19.79 38.94
C GLY A 14 -35.47 -19.80 37.41
N GLY A 15 -35.88 -20.92 36.88
CA GLY A 15 -36.15 -21.25 35.52
C GLY A 15 -37.52 -20.81 35.05
N GLY A 16 -37.70 -20.79 33.74
CA GLY A 16 -38.98 -20.57 33.08
C GLY A 16 -38.81 -20.70 31.57
N ASN A 17 -39.20 -21.89 31.10
CA ASN A 17 -39.49 -22.15 29.68
C ASN A 17 -40.63 -21.29 29.18
N LEU A 18 -40.57 -20.84 27.94
CA LEU A 18 -41.74 -20.85 27.04
C LEU A 18 -41.32 -20.82 25.56
N LYS A 19 -42.04 -21.63 24.84
CA LYS A 19 -41.91 -22.07 23.46
C LYS A 19 -42.39 -21.06 22.40
N ASP A 20 -41.86 -21.30 21.20
CA ASP A 20 -42.47 -21.28 19.85
C ASP A 20 -43.10 -19.98 19.31
N SER A 21 -42.52 -19.48 18.23
CA SER A 21 -43.22 -19.52 16.93
C SER A 21 -42.31 -19.10 15.78
N ALA A 22 -42.38 -19.92 14.76
CA ALA A 22 -41.67 -19.80 13.50
C ALA A 22 -42.25 -18.72 12.58
N SER A 23 -41.41 -18.02 11.83
CA SER A 23 -41.72 -17.65 10.44
C SER A 23 -40.39 -17.45 9.68
N GLY A 24 -40.21 -18.28 8.66
CA GLY A 24 -39.01 -18.27 7.82
C GLY A 24 -39.02 -17.12 6.81
N ASN A 25 -37.85 -16.73 6.44
CA ASN A 25 -37.59 -16.27 5.08
C ASN A 25 -36.12 -16.56 4.72
N HIS A 26 -35.98 -17.24 3.60
CA HIS A 26 -34.76 -17.65 2.96
C HIS A 26 -33.82 -16.45 2.70
N CYS A 27 -32.58 -16.56 3.17
CA CYS A 27 -31.45 -15.89 2.56
C CYS A 27 -30.33 -16.92 2.45
N THR A 28 -30.02 -17.29 1.24
CA THR A 28 -29.10 -18.36 0.83
C THR A 28 -27.66 -18.02 1.17
N ASP A 29 -27.01 -19.00 1.77
CA ASP A 29 -25.59 -19.10 2.10
C ASP A 29 -24.63 -18.75 0.96
N PHE A 30 -23.69 -17.85 1.26
CA PHE A 30 -22.51 -17.55 0.44
C PHE A 30 -21.21 -18.11 1.06
N THR A 31 -21.28 -19.14 1.91
CA THR A 31 -20.12 -19.67 2.64
C THR A 31 -19.37 -20.83 1.97
N ASN A 32 -19.73 -21.22 0.75
CA ASN A 32 -19.12 -22.40 0.08
C ASN A 32 -18.02 -22.09 -0.95
N PHE A 33 -17.45 -20.89 -1.01
CA PHE A 33 -16.43 -20.57 -2.00
C PHE A 33 -14.97 -20.62 -1.47
N GLU A 34 -14.78 -20.75 -0.16
CA GLU A 34 -13.42 -20.83 0.43
C GLU A 34 -12.86 -22.26 0.54
N ARG A 35 -13.68 -23.30 0.35
CA ARG A 35 -13.22 -24.71 0.53
C ARG A 35 -12.62 -25.39 -0.70
N THR A 36 -12.57 -24.74 -1.84
CA THR A 36 -12.02 -25.36 -3.08
C THR A 36 -10.61 -24.90 -3.46
N ALA A 37 -10.00 -23.99 -2.73
CA ALA A 37 -8.64 -23.51 -2.97
C ALA A 37 -7.56 -24.43 -2.35
N ASP A 38 -7.87 -25.12 -1.24
CA ASP A 38 -6.87 -25.90 -0.48
C ASP A 38 -6.57 -27.32 -1.01
N LEU A 39 -7.27 -27.76 -2.06
CA LEU A 39 -7.11 -29.16 -2.56
C LEU A 39 -6.33 -29.29 -3.86
N LYS A 40 -5.72 -28.22 -4.41
CA LYS A 40 -4.96 -28.29 -5.68
C LYS A 40 -3.48 -27.92 -5.60
N SER A 41 -2.94 -27.58 -4.46
CA SER A 41 -1.50 -27.25 -4.36
C SER A 41 -0.57 -28.47 -4.29
N SER A 42 -1.09 -29.66 -3.98
CA SER A 42 -0.24 -30.87 -3.75
C SER A 42 0.03 -31.72 -4.99
N SER A 43 -0.58 -31.44 -6.16
CA SER A 43 -0.45 -32.28 -7.35
C SER A 43 0.43 -31.72 -8.48
N LEU A 44 0.83 -30.46 -8.43
CA LEU A 44 1.64 -29.84 -9.49
C LEU A 44 3.16 -29.85 -9.23
N SER A 45 3.61 -30.10 -8.00
CA SER A 45 5.04 -30.17 -7.69
C SER A 45 5.75 -31.43 -8.19
N LYS A 46 5.01 -32.41 -8.70
CA LYS A 46 5.57 -33.68 -9.25
C LYS A 46 5.81 -33.67 -10.75
N PHE A 47 5.43 -32.63 -11.50
CA PHE A 47 5.55 -32.64 -12.97
C PHE A 47 6.75 -31.86 -13.53
N VAL A 48 7.50 -31.14 -12.70
CA VAL A 48 8.63 -30.29 -13.18
C VAL A 48 10.00 -30.93 -12.97
N LYS A 49 10.10 -32.15 -12.42
CA LYS A 49 11.41 -32.76 -12.12
C LYS A 49 11.96 -33.75 -13.14
N ASN A 50 11.34 -33.96 -14.30
CA ASN A 50 11.86 -34.88 -15.32
C ASN A 50 11.83 -34.27 -16.72
N SER A 51 12.75 -33.40 -17.07
CA SER A 51 13.27 -33.26 -18.44
C SER A 51 14.52 -32.39 -18.47
N THR A 52 15.63 -32.99 -18.05
CA THR A 52 16.96 -32.57 -18.51
C THR A 52 17.57 -33.75 -19.26
N SER A 53 17.48 -33.74 -20.58
CA SER A 53 18.46 -34.39 -21.42
C SER A 53 18.56 -33.68 -22.75
N ASN A 54 19.77 -33.20 -22.99
CA ASN A 54 20.31 -32.62 -24.22
C ASN A 54 20.06 -33.48 -25.46
N THR A 55 20.20 -32.80 -26.59
CA THR A 55 20.38 -33.25 -27.99
C THR A 55 19.13 -33.23 -28.85
N ALA A 56 18.99 -32.17 -29.63
CA ALA A 56 18.54 -32.19 -31.04
C ALA A 56 18.30 -30.78 -31.64
N ILE A 57 19.35 -30.06 -31.91
CA ILE A 57 19.38 -29.05 -32.97
C ILE A 57 20.74 -29.22 -33.64
N PRO A 58 20.84 -29.96 -34.74
CA PRO A 58 20.91 -29.33 -36.05
C PRO A 58 20.32 -30.23 -37.17
N ARG A 59 19.17 -29.97 -37.69
CA ARG A 59 18.65 -30.58 -38.94
C ARG A 59 17.71 -29.68 -39.76
N ILE A 60 17.50 -28.44 -39.36
CA ILE A 60 16.56 -27.56 -40.08
C ILE A 60 17.27 -26.60 -41.05
N LEU A 61 18.56 -26.46 -40.98
CA LEU A 61 19.33 -25.56 -41.88
C LEU A 61 19.75 -26.21 -43.19
N GLU A 62 19.75 -27.54 -43.35
CA GLU A 62 20.14 -28.21 -44.60
C GLU A 62 19.01 -28.41 -45.60
N GLN A 63 17.73 -28.31 -45.20
CA GLN A 63 16.60 -28.45 -46.14
C GLN A 63 16.24 -27.16 -46.90
N LYS A 64 16.80 -26.00 -46.53
CA LYS A 64 16.52 -24.73 -47.21
C LYS A 64 17.45 -24.47 -48.42
N GLN A 65 18.56 -25.17 -48.54
CA GLN A 65 19.52 -24.99 -49.63
C GLN A 65 19.32 -25.95 -50.83
N GLN A 66 18.43 -26.95 -50.72
CA GLN A 66 18.18 -27.89 -51.81
C GLN A 66 16.93 -27.57 -52.67
N LEU A 67 16.20 -26.51 -52.36
CA LEU A 67 15.00 -26.11 -53.13
C LEU A 67 15.24 -24.95 -54.11
N GLU A 68 16.43 -24.34 -54.12
CA GLU A 68 16.72 -23.21 -55.04
C GLU A 68 17.50 -23.55 -56.29
N SER A 69 17.79 -24.83 -56.56
CA SER A 69 18.65 -25.21 -57.72
C SER A 69 17.96 -26.01 -58.82
N LYS A 70 16.63 -25.97 -58.95
CA LYS A 70 15.93 -26.58 -60.12
C LYS A 70 14.80 -25.71 -60.61
N SER A 71 15.08 -24.77 -61.50
CA SER A 71 14.24 -24.39 -62.65
C SER A 71 14.83 -23.19 -63.38
N VAL A 72 15.82 -23.46 -64.20
CA VAL A 72 16.10 -22.64 -65.39
C VAL A 72 16.00 -23.58 -66.58
N ASP A 73 14.98 -23.46 -67.36
CA ASP A 73 15.05 -23.48 -68.80
C ASP A 73 13.75 -23.15 -69.53
N LYS A 74 13.86 -22.17 -70.42
CA LYS A 74 13.17 -21.99 -71.75
C LYS A 74 11.64 -21.70 -71.80
N LYS A 75 11.21 -20.56 -72.25
CA LYS A 75 11.03 -20.18 -73.66
C LYS A 75 10.15 -18.94 -73.86
N GLN A 76 10.62 -18.15 -74.79
CA GLN A 76 9.95 -17.39 -75.86
C GLN A 76 9.23 -16.07 -75.55
N THR A 77 9.83 -15.09 -76.18
CA THR A 77 9.44 -13.70 -76.45
C THR A 77 8.17 -13.55 -77.30
N GLN A 78 7.28 -12.64 -76.85
CA GLN A 78 6.46 -11.78 -77.72
C GLN A 78 6.21 -10.43 -77.04
N PRO A 79 6.03 -9.31 -77.74
CA PRO A 79 6.10 -7.98 -77.20
C PRO A 79 4.77 -7.52 -76.59
N LEU A 80 4.86 -6.82 -75.49
CA LEU A 80 3.74 -6.25 -74.76
C LEU A 80 3.53 -4.79 -75.08
N GLU A 81 2.32 -4.48 -75.45
CA GLU A 81 1.75 -3.14 -75.43
C GLU A 81 1.64 -2.61 -74.00
N SER A 82 1.98 -1.34 -73.82
CA SER A 82 1.88 -0.61 -72.58
C SER A 82 0.44 -0.23 -72.26
N HIS A 83 -0.13 -0.81 -71.20
CA HIS A 83 -1.23 -0.20 -70.49
C HIS A 83 -0.82 0.08 -69.05
N SER A 84 -0.71 1.36 -68.74
CA SER A 84 -0.61 1.89 -67.40
C SER A 84 -2.05 1.98 -66.83
N ASP A 85 -2.45 0.99 -66.07
CA ASP A 85 -3.60 1.11 -65.16
C ASP A 85 -3.12 0.93 -63.75
N SER A 86 -3.03 2.05 -63.05
CA SER A 86 -2.91 2.10 -61.60
C SER A 86 -4.25 1.72 -60.97
N GLU A 87 -4.51 0.43 -60.86
CA GLU A 87 -5.63 -0.08 -60.06
C GLU A 87 -5.34 0.23 -58.57
N ASN A 88 -6.02 1.26 -58.07
CA ASN A 88 -6.35 1.37 -56.67
C ASN A 88 -7.26 0.16 -56.32
N GLN A 89 -6.66 -0.98 -55.98
CA GLN A 89 -7.42 -2.11 -55.48
C GLN A 89 -8.00 -1.74 -54.13
N ALA A 90 -9.30 -1.47 -54.07
CA ALA A 90 -10.06 -1.37 -52.85
C ALA A 90 -9.79 -2.64 -51.99
N PRO A 91 -9.58 -2.53 -50.68
CA PRO A 91 -9.28 -3.67 -49.84
C PRO A 91 -10.34 -4.74 -49.99
N THR A 92 -9.93 -5.99 -50.22
CA THR A 92 -10.81 -7.12 -50.41
C THR A 92 -11.79 -7.26 -49.25
N LEU A 93 -12.99 -7.78 -49.46
CA LEU A 93 -14.01 -8.01 -48.42
C LEU A 93 -13.45 -8.75 -47.19
N PHE A 94 -12.47 -9.62 -47.40
CA PHE A 94 -11.75 -10.31 -46.31
C PHE A 94 -10.93 -9.35 -45.44
N THR A 95 -10.21 -8.41 -46.05
CA THR A 95 -9.42 -7.40 -45.36
C THR A 95 -10.29 -6.43 -44.56
N GLN A 96 -11.42 -6.01 -45.14
CA GLN A 96 -12.39 -5.14 -44.43
C GLN A 96 -13.03 -5.85 -43.23
N ALA A 97 -13.40 -7.13 -43.38
CA ALA A 97 -13.96 -7.93 -42.27
C ALA A 97 -12.93 -8.16 -41.15
N PHE A 98 -11.64 -8.32 -41.49
CA PHE A 98 -10.56 -8.44 -40.51
C PHE A 98 -10.37 -7.14 -39.72
N PHE A 99 -10.26 -6.00 -40.37
CA PHE A 99 -10.10 -4.71 -39.70
C PHE A 99 -11.31 -4.35 -38.84
N ALA A 100 -12.53 -4.63 -39.27
CA ALA A 100 -13.73 -4.43 -38.49
C ALA A 100 -13.73 -5.29 -37.21
N ARG A 101 -13.32 -6.56 -37.27
CA ARG A 101 -13.20 -7.45 -36.10
C ARG A 101 -12.07 -6.99 -35.17
N ALA A 102 -10.91 -6.66 -35.71
CA ALA A 102 -9.81 -6.12 -34.95
C ALA A 102 -10.21 -4.82 -34.18
N GLY A 103 -10.98 -3.95 -34.85
CA GLY A 103 -11.54 -2.74 -34.23
C GLY A 103 -12.50 -3.05 -33.07
N VAL A 104 -13.43 -4.01 -33.24
CA VAL A 104 -14.32 -4.44 -32.14
C VAL A 104 -13.53 -4.99 -30.96
N PHE A 105 -12.53 -5.85 -31.24
CA PHE A 105 -11.69 -6.43 -30.20
C PHE A 105 -10.94 -5.36 -29.41
N LEU A 106 -10.19 -4.51 -30.10
CA LEU A 106 -9.40 -3.45 -29.47
C LEU A 106 -10.27 -2.50 -28.64
N PHE A 107 -11.39 -2.05 -29.21
CA PHE A 107 -12.30 -1.14 -28.53
C PHE A 107 -12.92 -1.79 -27.28
N SER A 108 -13.33 -3.05 -27.37
CA SER A 108 -13.84 -3.80 -26.23
C SER A 108 -12.76 -4.02 -25.18
N PHE A 109 -11.56 -4.41 -25.58
CA PHE A 109 -10.45 -4.64 -24.67
C PHE A 109 -10.04 -3.35 -23.94
N CYS A 110 -9.91 -2.23 -24.65
CA CYS A 110 -9.64 -0.92 -24.06
C CYS A 110 -10.74 -0.43 -23.11
N THR A 111 -11.95 -1.01 -23.20
CA THR A 111 -13.05 -0.73 -22.27
C THR A 111 -12.98 -1.61 -21.03
N PHE A 112 -12.87 -2.92 -21.21
CA PHE A 112 -12.99 -3.89 -20.11
C PHE A 112 -11.71 -4.05 -19.31
N PHE A 113 -10.55 -3.93 -19.93
CA PHE A 113 -9.29 -4.08 -19.23
C PHE A 113 -9.05 -3.00 -18.15
N PRO A 114 -9.21 -1.70 -18.41
CA PRO A 114 -9.14 -0.68 -17.36
C PRO A 114 -10.22 -0.85 -16.28
N PHE A 115 -11.44 -1.28 -16.67
CA PHE A 115 -12.52 -1.53 -15.74
C PHE A 115 -12.20 -2.67 -14.75
N PHE A 116 -11.82 -3.85 -15.26
CA PHE A 116 -11.48 -5.00 -14.41
C PHE A 116 -10.16 -4.76 -13.63
N SER A 117 -9.19 -4.08 -14.23
CA SER A 117 -7.97 -3.66 -13.52
C SER A 117 -8.30 -2.74 -12.35
N THR A 118 -9.23 -1.79 -12.52
CA THR A 118 -9.68 -0.92 -11.43
C THR A 118 -10.40 -1.71 -10.34
N LEU A 119 -11.23 -2.70 -10.71
CA LEU A 119 -11.87 -3.59 -9.73
C LEU A 119 -10.85 -4.40 -8.94
N TRP A 120 -9.85 -4.96 -9.64
CA TRP A 120 -8.77 -5.71 -9.03
C TRP A 120 -7.94 -4.85 -8.07
N VAL A 121 -7.46 -3.68 -8.53
CA VAL A 121 -6.73 -2.72 -7.68
C VAL A 121 -7.54 -2.39 -6.43
N ARG A 122 -8.83 -2.09 -6.57
CA ARG A 122 -9.69 -1.76 -5.42
C ARG A 122 -9.97 -2.93 -4.50
N ARG A 123 -9.93 -4.17 -5.01
CA ARG A 123 -10.08 -5.37 -4.19
C ARG A 123 -8.88 -5.60 -3.29
N PHE A 124 -7.67 -5.39 -3.80
CA PHE A 124 -6.41 -5.69 -3.11
C PHE A 124 -5.81 -4.50 -2.36
N PHE A 125 -5.98 -3.28 -2.87
CA PHE A 125 -5.39 -2.05 -2.33
C PHE A 125 -6.43 -1.03 -1.82
N GLY A 126 -7.71 -1.35 -1.85
CA GLY A 126 -8.76 -0.48 -1.33
C GLY A 126 -8.99 0.80 -2.15
N LYS A 127 -9.06 1.96 -1.49
CA LYS A 127 -9.26 3.29 -2.14
C LYS A 127 -7.93 3.86 -2.63
N VAL A 128 -7.54 3.45 -3.83
CA VAL A 128 -6.34 3.93 -4.52
C VAL A 128 -6.74 5.00 -5.54
N ASP A 129 -5.98 6.07 -5.65
CA ASP A 129 -6.10 7.05 -6.72
C ASP A 129 -5.04 6.82 -7.82
N ILE A 130 -5.19 7.55 -8.94
CA ILE A 130 -4.28 7.41 -10.08
C ILE A 130 -2.85 7.86 -9.74
N THR A 131 -2.66 8.79 -8.82
CA THR A 131 -1.35 9.28 -8.40
C THR A 131 -0.55 8.17 -7.73
N GLN A 132 -1.19 7.41 -6.85
CA GLN A 132 -0.58 6.24 -6.20
C GLN A 132 -0.23 5.15 -7.21
N ILE A 133 -1.10 4.89 -8.20
CA ILE A 133 -0.81 3.91 -9.27
C ILE A 133 0.42 4.36 -10.08
N ILE A 134 0.48 5.63 -10.49
CA ILE A 134 1.62 6.20 -11.22
C ILE A 134 2.89 6.10 -10.39
N PHE A 135 2.81 6.37 -9.09
CA PHE A 135 3.93 6.22 -8.17
C PHE A 135 4.50 4.80 -8.19
N HIS A 136 3.67 3.78 -7.98
CA HIS A 136 4.12 2.38 -7.98
C HIS A 136 4.58 1.87 -9.35
N LEU A 137 4.10 2.47 -10.45
CA LEU A 137 4.63 2.17 -11.78
C LEU A 137 6.03 2.78 -12.02
N ARG A 138 6.36 3.87 -11.33
CA ARG A 138 7.68 4.53 -11.44
C ARG A 138 8.74 3.93 -10.54
N PHE A 139 8.34 3.48 -9.36
CA PHE A 139 9.22 2.76 -8.45
C PHE A 139 8.99 1.27 -8.68
N PRO A 140 9.88 0.57 -9.39
CA PRO A 140 9.68 -0.81 -9.74
C PRO A 140 9.50 -1.64 -8.47
N VAL A 141 8.55 -2.54 -8.52
CA VAL A 141 8.42 -3.60 -7.53
C VAL A 141 9.68 -4.45 -7.65
N ALA A 142 10.41 -4.62 -6.57
CA ALA A 142 11.66 -5.37 -6.58
C ALA A 142 11.46 -6.77 -7.19
N PRO A 143 12.42 -7.28 -8.00
CA PRO A 143 12.28 -8.56 -8.68
C PRO A 143 11.98 -9.75 -7.76
N ASN A 144 12.36 -9.65 -6.49
CA ASN A 144 12.17 -10.69 -5.47
C ASN A 144 10.91 -10.50 -4.60
N GLY A 145 10.08 -9.51 -4.90
CA GLY A 145 8.92 -9.14 -4.07
C GLY A 145 7.59 -9.11 -4.81
N VAL A 146 7.53 -9.57 -6.07
CA VAL A 146 6.25 -9.76 -6.75
C VAL A 146 5.77 -11.17 -6.42
N ASP A 147 4.80 -11.24 -5.52
CA ASP A 147 4.09 -12.47 -5.24
C ASP A 147 3.49 -13.05 -6.53
N ILE A 148 3.86 -14.27 -6.84
CA ILE A 148 3.34 -15.02 -8.00
C ILE A 148 1.81 -15.10 -7.93
N ASP A 149 1.23 -15.28 -6.74
CA ASP A 149 -0.22 -15.34 -6.53
C ASP A 149 -0.88 -13.98 -6.84
N PHE A 150 -0.17 -12.89 -6.59
CA PHE A 150 -0.62 -11.55 -6.96
C PHE A 150 -0.68 -11.36 -8.48
N ILE A 151 0.33 -11.83 -9.23
CA ILE A 151 0.31 -11.86 -10.69
C ILE A 151 -0.81 -12.76 -11.19
N PHE A 152 -0.96 -13.97 -10.63
CA PHE A 152 -2.04 -14.88 -10.99
C PHE A 152 -3.42 -14.27 -10.72
N SER A 153 -3.59 -13.58 -9.60
CA SER A 153 -4.84 -12.89 -9.27
C SER A 153 -5.17 -11.78 -10.27
N PHE A 154 -4.17 -11.00 -10.70
CA PHE A 154 -4.35 -9.98 -11.74
C PHE A 154 -4.71 -10.59 -13.08
N VAL A 155 -4.01 -11.63 -13.50
CA VAL A 155 -4.31 -12.37 -14.74
C VAL A 155 -5.72 -12.95 -14.68
N ALA A 156 -6.09 -13.60 -13.58
CA ALA A 156 -7.38 -14.26 -13.43
C ALA A 156 -8.56 -13.27 -13.31
N LEU A 157 -8.40 -12.16 -12.60
CA LEU A 157 -9.50 -11.25 -12.27
C LEU A 157 -9.56 -10.00 -13.15
N ALA A 158 -8.49 -9.65 -13.86
CA ALA A 158 -8.46 -8.48 -14.75
C ALA A 158 -8.23 -8.85 -16.22
N LEU A 159 -7.13 -9.55 -16.51
CA LEU A 159 -6.72 -9.81 -17.89
C LEU A 159 -7.64 -10.83 -18.58
N LEU A 160 -7.83 -12.01 -18.00
CA LEU A 160 -8.64 -13.09 -18.61
C LEU A 160 -10.11 -12.70 -18.81
N PRO A 161 -10.84 -12.07 -17.87
CA PRO A 161 -12.20 -11.62 -18.12
C PRO A 161 -12.28 -10.57 -19.24
N SER A 162 -11.31 -9.65 -19.30
CA SER A 162 -11.24 -8.64 -20.36
C SER A 162 -11.05 -9.26 -21.73
N LEU A 163 -10.13 -10.22 -21.85
CA LEU A 163 -9.89 -10.97 -23.08
C LEU A 163 -11.11 -11.81 -23.48
N ALA A 164 -11.70 -12.54 -22.54
CA ALA A 164 -12.85 -13.41 -22.79
C ALA A 164 -14.06 -12.63 -23.31
N ILE A 165 -14.39 -11.50 -22.68
CA ILE A 165 -15.49 -10.64 -23.11
C ILE A 165 -15.19 -10.02 -24.48
N SER A 166 -13.96 -9.53 -24.70
CA SER A 166 -13.57 -8.91 -25.98
C SER A 166 -13.61 -9.91 -27.13
N LEU A 167 -13.16 -11.14 -26.89
CA LEU A 167 -13.26 -12.24 -27.88
C LEU A 167 -14.72 -12.65 -28.15
N ALA A 168 -15.55 -12.73 -27.10
CA ALA A 168 -16.97 -13.07 -27.24
C ALA A 168 -17.74 -12.03 -28.05
N LEU A 169 -17.44 -10.74 -27.87
CA LEU A 169 -18.05 -9.65 -28.66
C LEU A 169 -17.55 -9.62 -30.11
N THR A 170 -16.31 -10.05 -30.35
CA THR A 170 -15.69 -10.10 -31.67
C THR A 170 -16.14 -11.30 -32.48
N TYR A 171 -16.22 -12.49 -31.83
CA TYR A 171 -16.53 -13.77 -32.43
C TYR A 171 -17.75 -14.44 -31.78
N PRO A 172 -18.98 -14.02 -32.10
CA PRO A 172 -20.17 -14.51 -31.43
C PRO A 172 -20.53 -15.98 -31.77
N SER A 173 -19.84 -16.60 -32.76
CA SER A 173 -20.07 -17.98 -33.18
C SER A 173 -19.15 -18.98 -32.46
N GLY A 174 -19.72 -19.79 -31.58
CA GLY A 174 -19.21 -21.13 -31.23
C GLY A 174 -18.13 -21.26 -30.20
N THR A 175 -16.97 -20.63 -30.37
CA THR A 175 -15.77 -20.84 -29.56
C THR A 175 -15.78 -20.11 -28.22
N ALA A 176 -16.50 -19.02 -28.11
CA ALA A 176 -16.61 -18.24 -26.85
C ALA A 176 -17.43 -18.95 -25.75
N ARG A 177 -18.19 -20.00 -26.08
CA ARG A 177 -19.04 -20.71 -25.10
C ARG A 177 -18.27 -21.48 -24.03
N LEU A 178 -17.07 -21.91 -24.33
CA LEU A 178 -16.24 -22.70 -23.39
C LEU A 178 -15.57 -21.84 -22.32
N PHE A 179 -15.21 -20.59 -22.65
CA PHE A 179 -14.52 -19.69 -21.68
C PHE A 179 -15.45 -18.96 -20.71
N VAL A 180 -16.71 -18.70 -21.13
CA VAL A 180 -17.67 -17.91 -20.32
C VAL A 180 -18.42 -18.76 -19.30
N ALA A 181 -18.45 -20.07 -19.46
CA ALA A 181 -19.16 -20.99 -18.56
C ALA A 181 -18.58 -21.04 -17.12
N SER A 182 -17.38 -20.54 -16.93
CA SER A 182 -16.70 -20.57 -15.63
C SER A 182 -16.99 -19.37 -14.71
N TYR A 183 -17.70 -18.35 -15.19
CA TYR A 183 -17.99 -17.14 -14.41
C TYR A 183 -19.49 -16.80 -14.44
N GLU A 184 -20.22 -17.13 -13.39
CA GLU A 184 -21.69 -16.92 -13.29
C GLU A 184 -22.15 -15.48 -13.55
N ILE A 185 -21.38 -14.47 -13.15
CA ILE A 185 -21.70 -13.05 -13.36
C ILE A 185 -21.51 -12.67 -14.84
N CYS A 186 -20.46 -13.17 -15.49
CA CYS A 186 -20.23 -12.98 -16.92
C CYS A 186 -21.25 -13.76 -17.76
N ALA A 187 -21.72 -14.92 -17.26
CA ALA A 187 -22.75 -15.72 -17.94
C ALA A 187 -24.11 -15.00 -18.00
N ARG A 188 -24.53 -14.29 -16.97
CA ARG A 188 -25.80 -13.52 -16.97
C ARG A 188 -25.74 -12.33 -17.92
N LEU A 189 -24.65 -11.57 -17.89
CA LEU A 189 -24.41 -10.48 -18.85
C LEU A 189 -24.29 -11.00 -20.28
N PHE A 190 -23.69 -12.19 -20.48
CA PHE A 190 -23.54 -12.85 -21.77
C PHE A 190 -24.87 -13.37 -22.30
N LEU A 191 -25.73 -13.96 -21.47
CA LEU A 191 -27.05 -14.44 -21.90
C LEU A 191 -27.94 -13.27 -22.32
N TRP A 192 -27.87 -12.15 -21.65
CA TRP A 192 -28.59 -10.92 -22.01
C TRP A 192 -28.03 -10.30 -23.31
N SER A 193 -26.71 -10.26 -23.45
CA SER A 193 -26.04 -9.79 -24.67
C SER A 193 -26.25 -10.72 -25.87
N LYS A 194 -26.46 -12.05 -25.65
CA LYS A 194 -26.66 -13.05 -26.71
C LYS A 194 -27.94 -12.83 -27.51
N GLU A 195 -29.03 -12.43 -26.84
CA GLU A 195 -30.28 -12.09 -27.56
C GLU A 195 -30.13 -10.77 -28.32
N LEU A 196 -29.48 -9.78 -27.74
CA LEU A 196 -29.19 -8.48 -28.37
C LEU A 196 -28.25 -8.62 -29.58
N VAL A 197 -27.24 -9.51 -29.48
CA VAL A 197 -26.22 -9.76 -30.52
C VAL A 197 -26.75 -10.64 -31.63
N ARG A 198 -27.75 -11.51 -31.37
CA ARG A 198 -28.30 -12.44 -32.36
C ARG A 198 -29.27 -11.77 -33.33
N SER A 199 -29.87 -10.66 -32.94
CA SER A 199 -30.96 -10.02 -33.71
C SER A 199 -30.54 -8.77 -34.49
N HIS A 200 -29.32 -8.20 -34.31
CA HIS A 200 -29.05 -6.85 -34.80
C HIS A 200 -27.70 -6.65 -35.51
N SER A 201 -27.68 -5.66 -36.40
CA SER A 201 -26.56 -5.24 -37.23
C SER A 201 -25.29 -4.92 -36.44
N LEU A 202 -24.13 -4.92 -37.10
CA LEU A 202 -22.83 -4.45 -36.53
C LEU A 202 -22.97 -3.12 -35.79
N ILE A 203 -23.84 -2.23 -36.25
CA ILE A 203 -24.11 -0.93 -35.64
C ILE A 203 -24.63 -1.09 -34.20
N ALA A 204 -25.57 -1.99 -33.94
CA ALA A 204 -26.12 -2.20 -32.60
C ALA A 204 -25.06 -2.71 -31.62
N ARG A 205 -24.10 -3.52 -32.08
CA ARG A 205 -22.95 -3.96 -31.26
C ARG A 205 -22.03 -2.82 -30.90
N TYR A 206 -21.68 -1.97 -31.86
CA TYR A 206 -20.86 -0.79 -31.59
C TYR A 206 -21.54 0.18 -30.63
N VAL A 207 -22.85 0.42 -30.78
CA VAL A 207 -23.63 1.24 -29.88
C VAL A 207 -23.62 0.65 -28.46
N PHE A 208 -23.86 -0.66 -28.32
CA PHE A 208 -23.84 -1.33 -27.02
C PHE A 208 -22.46 -1.24 -26.35
N ILE A 209 -21.38 -1.56 -27.09
CA ILE A 209 -20.01 -1.45 -26.56
C ILE A 209 -19.68 0.01 -26.20
N ALA A 210 -20.13 0.99 -27.00
CA ALA A 210 -19.94 2.40 -26.71
C ALA A 210 -20.63 2.83 -25.41
N LEU A 211 -21.86 2.37 -25.16
CA LEU A 211 -22.58 2.63 -23.90
C LEU A 211 -21.85 1.99 -22.70
N LEU A 212 -21.39 0.74 -22.84
CA LEU A 212 -20.59 0.08 -21.80
C LEU A 212 -19.25 0.80 -21.59
N SER A 213 -18.64 1.33 -22.65
CA SER A 213 -17.40 2.11 -22.56
C SER A 213 -17.61 3.38 -21.78
N VAL A 214 -18.66 4.13 -22.07
CA VAL A 214 -19.01 5.35 -21.30
C VAL A 214 -19.20 5.03 -19.83
N TYR A 215 -19.93 3.96 -19.51
CA TYR A 215 -20.12 3.52 -18.14
C TYR A 215 -18.80 3.10 -17.47
N GLY A 216 -18.03 2.23 -18.14
CA GLY A 216 -16.76 1.72 -17.64
C GLY A 216 -15.74 2.82 -17.38
N TRP A 217 -15.54 3.73 -18.35
CA TRP A 217 -14.63 4.85 -18.20
C TRP A 217 -15.09 5.87 -17.16
N ASN A 218 -16.40 6.09 -17.01
CA ASN A 218 -16.95 6.92 -15.93
C ASN A 218 -16.68 6.29 -14.56
N TYR A 219 -16.85 4.96 -14.45
CA TYR A 219 -16.51 4.22 -13.24
C TYR A 219 -15.01 4.34 -12.91
N VAL A 220 -14.12 4.05 -13.85
CA VAL A 220 -12.66 4.15 -13.71
C VAL A 220 -12.27 5.58 -13.31
N GLY A 221 -12.78 6.58 -14.04
CA GLY A 221 -12.49 8.01 -13.80
C GLY A 221 -12.87 8.47 -12.40
N LYS A 222 -14.06 8.07 -11.93
CA LYS A 222 -14.54 8.40 -10.57
C LYS A 222 -13.77 7.65 -9.48
N LYS A 223 -13.48 6.35 -9.70
CA LYS A 223 -12.85 5.52 -8.68
C LYS A 223 -11.37 5.79 -8.51
N LEU A 224 -10.67 6.15 -9.58
CA LEU A 224 -9.25 6.52 -9.57
C LEU A 224 -9.01 8.02 -9.53
N LYS A 225 -10.06 8.84 -9.38
CA LYS A 225 -9.97 10.31 -9.34
C LYS A 225 -9.22 10.93 -10.53
N ILE A 226 -9.38 10.34 -11.74
CA ILE A 226 -8.66 10.75 -12.95
C ILE A 226 -8.97 12.21 -13.33
N SER A 227 -10.24 12.67 -13.15
CA SER A 227 -10.62 14.05 -13.42
C SER A 227 -9.90 15.04 -12.52
N GLU A 228 -9.72 14.72 -11.25
CA GLU A 228 -8.98 15.52 -10.27
C GLU A 228 -7.50 15.57 -10.64
N PHE A 229 -6.92 14.43 -11.01
CA PHE A 229 -5.54 14.35 -11.51
C PHE A 229 -5.32 15.17 -12.80
N ILE A 230 -6.22 15.05 -13.79
CA ILE A 230 -6.13 15.84 -15.02
C ILE A 230 -6.32 17.33 -14.73
N ALA A 231 -7.25 17.69 -13.84
CA ALA A 231 -7.47 19.08 -13.46
C ALA A 231 -6.23 19.66 -12.76
N SER A 232 -5.63 18.94 -11.82
CA SER A 232 -4.39 19.36 -11.16
C SER A 232 -3.23 19.48 -12.17
N ASN A 233 -3.14 18.60 -13.16
CA ASN A 233 -2.13 18.65 -14.21
C ASN A 233 -2.41 19.71 -15.30
N LYS A 234 -3.67 20.07 -15.58
CA LYS A 234 -3.99 21.17 -16.52
C LYS A 234 -3.67 22.54 -15.96
N VAL A 235 -3.65 22.69 -14.65
CA VAL A 235 -3.25 23.92 -13.94
C VAL A 235 -1.73 24.17 -13.98
N HIS A 236 -0.95 23.32 -14.67
CA HIS A 236 0.53 23.42 -14.81
C HIS A 236 1.11 24.75 -15.31
N LYS A 237 0.32 25.74 -15.57
CA LYS A 237 0.83 27.09 -15.86
C LYS A 237 0.87 28.01 -14.65
N THR A 238 0.28 27.62 -13.51
CA THR A 238 0.26 28.44 -12.29
C THR A 238 0.60 27.55 -11.09
N TYR A 239 1.84 27.62 -10.64
CA TYR A 239 2.23 27.03 -9.36
C TYR A 239 1.47 27.68 -8.22
N ALA A 240 1.05 26.88 -7.23
CA ALA A 240 0.45 27.42 -6.02
C ALA A 240 1.55 27.92 -5.08
N ASN A 241 1.31 29.03 -4.42
CA ASN A 241 2.22 29.60 -3.43
C ASN A 241 2.03 28.97 -2.03
N PHE A 242 1.40 27.80 -1.95
CA PHE A 242 1.10 27.17 -0.67
C PHE A 242 2.38 26.78 0.10
N TYR A 243 3.28 26.06 -0.56
CA TYR A 243 4.55 25.69 0.06
C TYR A 243 5.43 26.92 0.35
N GLU A 244 5.45 27.91 -0.52
CA GLU A 244 6.17 29.17 -0.31
C GLU A 244 5.65 29.92 0.92
N SER A 245 4.36 29.82 1.22
CA SER A 245 3.72 30.51 2.34
C SER A 245 3.85 29.74 3.67
N TYR A 246 3.77 28.41 3.63
CA TYR A 246 3.60 27.59 4.84
C TYR A 246 4.74 26.64 5.11
N TYR A 247 5.58 26.27 4.14
CA TYR A 247 6.72 25.40 4.37
C TYR A 247 7.82 26.12 5.16
N LYS A 248 8.20 25.53 6.28
CA LYS A 248 9.29 25.98 7.12
C LYS A 248 10.45 25.00 7.00
N ALA A 249 11.46 25.39 6.22
CA ALA A 249 12.68 24.60 6.12
C ALA A 249 13.28 24.39 7.51
N PRO A 250 13.61 23.15 7.91
CA PRO A 250 14.23 22.90 9.20
C PRO A 250 15.58 23.63 9.31
N ASP A 251 15.74 24.41 10.37
CA ASP A 251 17.01 25.06 10.70
C ASP A 251 17.88 24.13 11.54
N ILE A 252 18.71 23.33 10.87
CA ILE A 252 19.60 22.36 11.51
C ILE A 252 20.55 23.02 12.50
N GLU A 253 21.06 24.22 12.21
CA GLU A 253 22.00 24.90 13.10
C GLU A 253 21.32 25.39 14.38
N SER A 254 20.10 25.90 14.30
CA SER A 254 19.29 26.22 15.47
C SER A 254 18.94 24.98 16.30
N ILE A 255 18.63 23.86 15.63
CA ILE A 255 18.39 22.56 16.30
C ILE A 255 19.67 22.07 16.99
N LYS A 256 20.83 22.13 16.36
CA LYS A 256 22.14 21.79 16.98
C LYS A 256 22.43 22.66 18.21
N GLN A 257 22.18 23.95 18.09
CA GLN A 257 22.37 24.87 19.22
C GLN A 257 21.49 24.48 20.41
N SER A 258 20.20 24.22 20.16
CA SER A 258 19.27 23.74 21.19
C SER A 258 19.73 22.39 21.77
N PHE A 259 20.14 21.45 20.91
CA PHE A 259 20.65 20.15 21.31
C PHE A 259 21.91 20.23 22.17
N SER A 260 22.82 21.16 21.88
CA SER A 260 24.07 21.35 22.66
C SER A 260 23.84 21.74 24.11
N THR A 261 22.66 22.23 24.46
CA THR A 261 22.27 22.56 25.84
C THR A 261 21.75 21.34 26.61
N ILE A 262 21.48 20.23 25.93
CA ILE A 262 20.96 19.01 26.55
C ILE A 262 22.11 18.22 27.16
N GLN A 263 22.14 18.12 28.49
CA GLN A 263 23.21 17.39 29.18
C GLN A 263 23.21 15.90 28.87
N LYS A 264 22.04 15.29 28.72
CA LYS A 264 21.89 13.89 28.42
C LYS A 264 20.89 13.70 27.26
N PRO A 265 21.39 13.54 26.05
CA PRO A 265 20.54 13.24 24.89
C PRO A 265 19.68 11.98 25.11
N ARG A 266 18.42 12.04 24.70
CA ARG A 266 17.50 10.91 24.78
C ARG A 266 17.49 10.14 23.47
N ASN A 267 17.24 8.85 23.57
CA ASN A 267 17.01 7.99 22.42
C ASN A 267 15.57 8.11 21.93
N LEU A 268 15.37 7.79 20.66
CA LEU A 268 14.06 7.68 20.00
C LEU A 268 13.92 6.28 19.41
N LEU A 269 12.86 5.57 19.77
CA LEU A 269 12.43 4.33 19.11
C LEU A 269 11.02 4.55 18.56
N VAL A 270 10.87 4.48 17.23
CA VAL A 270 9.57 4.63 16.55
C VAL A 270 9.15 3.30 15.95
N ILE A 271 7.96 2.85 16.27
CA ILE A 271 7.34 1.68 15.65
C ILE A 271 6.21 2.18 14.74
N TYR A 272 6.44 2.13 13.44
CA TYR A 272 5.42 2.36 12.43
C TYR A 272 4.62 1.06 12.23
N MET A 273 3.33 1.12 12.52
CA MET A 273 2.45 -0.04 12.47
C MET A 273 1.57 0.03 11.22
N GLU A 274 1.74 -0.96 10.36
CA GLU A 274 1.00 -1.06 9.09
C GLU A 274 -0.52 -0.94 9.31
N SER A 275 -1.14 0.03 8.62
CA SER A 275 -2.59 0.25 8.58
C SER A 275 -3.29 0.41 9.94
N MET A 276 -2.56 0.85 11.00
CA MET A 276 -3.09 0.88 12.36
C MET A 276 -3.85 2.18 12.68
N GLU A 277 -5.10 2.02 13.09
CA GLU A 277 -5.98 3.14 13.46
C GLU A 277 -6.39 3.07 14.94
N ALA A 278 -6.55 4.25 15.54
CA ALA A 278 -7.15 4.37 16.88
C ALA A 278 -8.61 3.87 16.91
N THR A 279 -9.29 3.88 15.76
CA THR A 279 -10.67 3.40 15.59
C THR A 279 -10.84 1.92 15.95
N PHE A 280 -9.81 1.09 15.77
CA PHE A 280 -9.88 -0.34 16.07
C PHE A 280 -10.04 -0.66 17.56
N GLY A 281 -9.69 0.26 18.43
CA GLY A 281 -9.79 0.10 19.87
C GLY A 281 -10.87 0.93 20.53
N SER A 282 -11.62 1.74 19.76
CA SER A 282 -12.62 2.63 20.33
C SER A 282 -13.97 1.95 20.52
N ASN A 283 -14.67 2.34 21.59
CA ASN A 283 -16.07 1.97 21.79
C ASN A 283 -17.00 2.57 20.72
N ASP A 284 -16.56 3.61 20.00
CA ASP A 284 -17.29 4.28 18.93
C ASP A 284 -17.28 3.45 17.62
N ALA A 285 -16.42 2.45 17.53
CA ALA A 285 -16.42 1.49 16.43
C ALA A 285 -17.72 0.65 16.29
N ARG A 286 -18.66 0.77 17.22
CA ARG A 286 -19.99 0.13 17.15
C ARG A 286 -20.83 0.55 15.96
N ASP A 287 -20.54 1.71 15.36
CA ASP A 287 -21.26 2.22 14.18
C ASP A 287 -20.76 1.61 12.87
N PHE A 288 -19.70 0.81 12.89
CA PHE A 288 -19.20 0.12 11.70
C PHE A 288 -19.98 -1.17 11.48
N ALA A 289 -20.70 -1.27 10.35
CA ALA A 289 -21.59 -2.38 10.00
C ALA A 289 -20.86 -3.68 9.62
N VAL A 290 -19.66 -3.92 10.14
CA VAL A 290 -18.89 -5.13 9.87
C VAL A 290 -19.11 -6.13 10.99
N LYS A 291 -19.68 -7.30 10.63
CA LYS A 291 -19.76 -8.44 11.55
C LYS A 291 -18.36 -9.04 11.70
N ILE A 292 -17.74 -8.81 12.82
CA ILE A 292 -16.51 -9.48 13.26
C ILE A 292 -16.82 -10.41 14.42
N SER A 293 -16.05 -11.48 14.56
CA SER A 293 -16.22 -12.47 15.62
C SER A 293 -15.84 -11.95 17.01
N LEU A 294 -14.99 -10.92 17.07
CA LEU A 294 -14.55 -10.26 18.30
C LEU A 294 -15.09 -8.82 18.33
N PRO A 295 -15.47 -8.28 19.49
CA PRO A 295 -15.75 -6.86 19.65
C PRO A 295 -14.55 -6.01 19.23
N PHE A 296 -14.76 -4.85 18.60
CA PHE A 296 -13.66 -3.96 18.20
C PHE A 296 -12.75 -3.57 19.37
N ALA A 297 -13.32 -3.34 20.55
CA ALA A 297 -12.57 -3.02 21.76
C ALA A 297 -11.59 -4.14 22.19
N GLU A 298 -11.80 -5.37 21.74
CA GLU A 298 -10.94 -6.52 22.05
C GLU A 298 -9.84 -6.76 21.00
N LEU A 299 -9.89 -6.08 19.85
CA LEU A 299 -8.92 -6.28 18.78
C LEU A 299 -7.53 -5.73 19.14
N THR A 300 -7.48 -4.63 19.89
CA THR A 300 -6.26 -3.87 20.18
C THR A 300 -6.17 -3.48 21.65
N GLN A 301 -6.35 -4.42 22.57
CA GLN A 301 -6.38 -4.15 24.02
C GLN A 301 -5.02 -3.65 24.55
N ASN A 302 -3.91 -4.23 24.10
CA ASN A 302 -2.58 -3.81 24.53
C ASN A 302 -2.29 -2.40 24.01
N LEU A 303 -2.57 -2.12 22.75
CA LEU A 303 -2.41 -0.79 22.15
C LEU A 303 -3.29 0.25 22.86
N ASN A 304 -4.53 -0.10 23.22
CA ASN A 304 -5.41 0.80 23.99
C ASN A 304 -4.84 1.10 25.37
N SER A 305 -4.30 0.10 26.05
CA SER A 305 -3.65 0.26 27.34
C SER A 305 -2.42 1.17 27.22
N LEU A 306 -1.61 0.99 26.19
CA LEU A 306 -0.42 1.81 25.91
C LEU A 306 -0.81 3.26 25.59
N ALA A 307 -1.83 3.49 24.77
CA ALA A 307 -2.33 4.83 24.48
C ALA A 307 -2.88 5.54 25.73
N SER A 308 -3.53 4.79 26.62
CA SER A 308 -4.11 5.32 27.87
C SER A 308 -3.07 5.60 28.95
N SER A 309 -1.98 4.82 28.98
CA SER A 309 -0.89 4.99 29.96
C SER A 309 0.20 5.97 29.49
N GLY A 310 0.29 6.20 28.18
CA GLY A 310 1.18 7.16 27.54
C GLY A 310 0.51 8.50 27.24
N ILE A 311 1.07 9.21 26.27
CA ILE A 311 0.49 10.43 25.69
C ILE A 311 0.01 10.09 24.30
N SER A 312 -1.28 10.30 24.01
CA SER A 312 -1.92 10.01 22.73
C SER A 312 -2.84 11.14 22.30
N PHE A 313 -2.76 11.54 21.03
CA PHE A 313 -3.60 12.55 20.42
C PHE A 313 -4.81 11.89 19.75
N SER A 314 -6.02 12.35 20.06
CA SER A 314 -7.26 11.71 19.59
C SER A 314 -7.53 11.88 18.09
N HIS A 315 -7.01 12.94 17.46
CA HIS A 315 -7.39 13.31 16.10
C HIS A 315 -6.20 13.51 15.17
N ILE A 316 -5.49 12.42 14.83
CA ILE A 316 -4.51 12.44 13.74
C ILE A 316 -5.22 12.03 12.45
N ARG A 317 -5.40 12.99 11.54
CA ARG A 317 -6.15 12.82 10.29
C ARG A 317 -5.23 12.43 9.15
N GLN A 318 -5.67 11.47 8.35
CA GLN A 318 -5.03 11.15 7.08
C GLN A 318 -5.38 12.22 6.05
N THR A 319 -4.38 12.94 5.58
CA THR A 319 -4.52 13.99 4.55
C THR A 319 -4.18 13.46 3.16
N THR A 320 -4.39 14.30 2.12
CA THR A 320 -3.98 13.97 0.74
C THR A 320 -2.48 13.64 0.70
N GLY A 321 -2.13 12.51 0.08
CA GLY A 321 -0.74 12.08 -0.09
C GLY A 321 -0.11 11.43 1.15
N THR A 322 -0.91 10.91 2.11
CA THR A 322 -0.41 10.16 3.29
C THR A 322 -1.08 8.80 3.46
N GLY A 323 -1.83 8.32 2.47
CA GLY A 323 -2.73 7.16 2.60
C GLY A 323 -2.14 5.82 2.16
N TRP A 324 -0.83 5.65 2.14
CA TRP A 324 -0.13 4.38 1.94
C TRP A 324 1.25 4.44 2.60
N THR A 325 1.83 3.30 2.90
CA THR A 325 3.01 3.13 3.76
C THR A 325 4.12 4.15 3.52
N ILE A 326 4.73 4.16 2.31
CA ILE A 326 5.86 5.09 2.07
C ILE A 326 5.44 6.57 2.15
N ALA A 327 4.21 6.91 1.78
CA ALA A 327 3.72 8.28 1.87
C ALA A 327 3.49 8.73 3.33
N GLY A 328 3.01 7.84 4.18
CA GLY A 328 2.96 8.05 5.63
C GLY A 328 4.35 8.26 6.22
N LEU A 329 5.29 7.36 5.87
CA LEU A 329 6.68 7.45 6.33
C LEU A 329 7.38 8.74 5.88
N ILE A 330 7.20 9.18 4.61
CA ILE A 330 7.71 10.47 4.12
C ILE A 330 7.14 11.61 4.97
N SER A 331 5.84 11.57 5.24
CA SER A 331 5.19 12.63 5.99
C SER A 331 5.67 12.72 7.43
N TYR A 332 5.93 11.59 8.08
CA TYR A 332 6.51 11.54 9.43
C TYR A 332 7.98 11.95 9.47
N ASN A 333 8.73 11.72 8.40
CA ASN A 333 10.17 12.01 8.38
C ASN A 333 10.49 13.39 7.82
N CYS A 334 9.74 13.89 6.82
CA CYS A 334 10.05 15.13 6.12
C CYS A 334 8.99 16.23 6.35
N ALA A 335 7.91 15.93 7.08
CA ALA A 335 6.81 16.86 7.39
C ALA A 335 6.12 17.47 6.17
N PHE A 336 5.95 16.69 5.13
CA PHE A 336 5.10 17.02 3.97
C PHE A 336 4.56 15.74 3.32
N PRO A 337 3.36 15.79 2.70
CA PRO A 337 2.77 14.60 2.08
C PRO A 337 3.38 14.27 0.72
N GLN A 338 3.29 13.00 0.32
CA GLN A 338 3.65 12.53 -1.02
C GLN A 338 2.49 12.78 -1.98
N THR A 339 2.35 13.98 -2.50
CA THR A 339 1.19 14.36 -3.32
C THR A 339 1.44 14.31 -4.81
N TRP A 340 2.69 14.48 -5.24
CA TRP A 340 3.00 14.65 -6.65
C TRP A 340 4.38 14.12 -7.02
N LEU A 341 4.51 13.58 -8.23
CA LEU A 341 5.79 13.16 -8.81
C LEU A 341 6.11 14.10 -9.98
N PRO A 342 7.23 14.81 -9.95
CA PRO A 342 7.62 15.64 -11.07
C PRO A 342 7.66 14.82 -12.36
N PHE A 343 7.07 15.35 -13.43
CA PHE A 343 7.03 14.66 -14.74
C PHE A 343 8.44 14.39 -15.29
N ASN A 344 9.40 15.24 -14.89
CA ASN A 344 10.81 15.16 -15.26
C ASN A 344 11.62 14.19 -14.38
N ALA A 345 11.07 13.73 -13.27
CA ALA A 345 11.65 12.62 -12.53
C ALA A 345 11.47 11.36 -13.40
N GLY A 346 12.42 11.12 -14.31
CA GLY A 346 12.36 10.06 -15.30
C GLY A 346 12.21 8.67 -14.69
N PHE A 347 11.87 7.67 -15.50
CA PHE A 347 11.93 6.24 -15.15
C PHE A 347 13.38 5.75 -14.98
N ASN A 348 14.29 6.60 -14.51
CA ASN A 348 15.70 6.29 -14.37
C ASN A 348 16.01 5.77 -12.98
N ASP A 349 16.95 4.83 -12.88
CA ASP A 349 17.50 4.32 -11.61
C ASP A 349 17.97 5.44 -10.66
N SER A 350 18.30 6.63 -11.21
CA SER A 350 18.68 7.80 -10.43
C SER A 350 17.57 8.33 -9.52
N VAL A 351 16.30 8.33 -9.96
CA VAL A 351 15.17 8.80 -9.12
C VAL A 351 14.90 7.87 -7.96
N ALA A 352 15.01 6.55 -8.19
CA ALA A 352 14.90 5.57 -7.12
C ALA A 352 16.09 5.67 -6.13
N ARG A 353 17.25 6.10 -6.62
CA ARG A 353 18.48 6.24 -5.81
C ARG A 353 18.53 7.56 -5.04
N TYR A 354 17.93 8.63 -5.56
CA TYR A 354 17.97 9.99 -5.00
C TYR A 354 16.56 10.48 -4.61
N PHE A 355 15.81 9.63 -3.97
CA PHE A 355 14.42 9.88 -3.62
C PHE A 355 14.32 11.04 -2.60
N LEU A 356 13.72 12.19 -3.02
CA LEU A 356 13.56 13.42 -2.23
C LEU A 356 14.89 13.97 -1.68
N HIS A 357 15.99 13.78 -2.39
CA HIS A 357 17.35 14.01 -1.92
C HIS A 357 17.62 15.45 -1.45
N SER A 358 16.99 16.47 -2.06
CA SER A 358 17.14 17.87 -1.63
C SER A 358 16.19 18.29 -0.51
N ALA A 359 15.31 17.40 -0.03
CA ALA A 359 14.52 17.69 1.16
C ALA A 359 15.38 17.52 2.43
N THR A 360 15.05 18.25 3.48
CA THR A 360 15.60 18.01 4.81
C THR A 360 14.58 17.23 5.62
N CYS A 361 14.96 16.03 6.08
CA CYS A 361 14.11 15.12 6.82
C CYS A 361 14.71 14.80 8.21
N LEU A 362 14.01 14.04 9.05
CA LEU A 362 14.50 13.67 10.39
C LEU A 362 15.85 12.97 10.35
N GLY A 363 16.07 12.09 9.37
CA GLY A 363 17.34 11.40 9.23
C GLY A 363 18.53 12.36 9.06
N ASP A 364 18.35 13.43 8.27
CA ASP A 364 19.37 14.48 8.11
C ASP A 364 19.64 15.21 9.44
N VAL A 365 18.58 15.51 10.19
CA VAL A 365 18.70 16.16 11.51
C VAL A 365 19.43 15.25 12.49
N PHE A 366 19.02 13.98 12.62
CA PHE A 366 19.66 13.05 13.55
C PHE A 366 21.12 12.73 13.16
N SER A 367 21.42 12.65 11.86
CA SER A 367 22.80 12.56 11.38
C SER A 367 23.64 13.75 11.81
N ALA A 368 23.10 14.97 11.63
CA ALA A 368 23.76 16.22 12.03
C ALA A 368 23.95 16.36 13.56
N LEU A 369 23.09 15.72 14.36
CA LEU A 369 23.19 15.65 15.82
C LEU A 369 24.07 14.49 16.32
N GLY A 370 24.59 13.64 15.42
CA GLY A 370 25.46 12.52 15.74
C GLY A 370 24.77 11.29 16.32
N TYR A 371 23.46 11.12 16.08
CA TYR A 371 22.73 9.92 16.47
C TYR A 371 23.16 8.71 15.65
N GLU A 372 23.13 7.53 16.27
CA GLU A 372 23.15 6.25 15.54
C GLU A 372 21.72 5.99 15.02
N GLN A 373 21.60 5.69 13.72
CA GLN A 373 20.31 5.48 13.09
C GLN A 373 20.21 4.08 12.49
N ALA A 374 19.04 3.49 12.53
CA ALA A 374 18.72 2.22 11.87
C ALA A 374 17.22 2.12 11.58
N PHE A 375 16.87 1.57 10.42
CA PHE A 375 15.50 1.25 10.05
C PHE A 375 15.36 -0.26 9.87
N PHE A 376 14.35 -0.87 10.49
CA PHE A 376 14.10 -2.30 10.47
C PHE A 376 12.77 -2.60 9.80
N ARG A 377 12.75 -3.53 8.85
CA ARG A 377 11.54 -4.04 8.22
C ARG A 377 11.70 -5.47 7.75
N GLY A 378 10.67 -6.30 7.91
CA GLY A 378 10.67 -7.70 7.43
C GLY A 378 10.58 -7.84 5.90
N ALA A 379 10.13 -6.80 5.20
CA ALA A 379 9.96 -6.78 3.74
C ALA A 379 11.20 -6.25 3.01
N ASN A 380 11.26 -6.50 1.68
CA ASN A 380 12.32 -5.96 0.82
C ASN A 380 12.25 -4.41 0.78
N ALA A 381 13.37 -3.76 1.03
CA ALA A 381 13.47 -2.29 1.06
C ALA A 381 13.36 -1.62 -0.33
N ASP A 382 13.59 -2.35 -1.41
CA ASP A 382 13.47 -1.77 -2.76
C ASP A 382 12.00 -1.54 -3.16
N PHE A 383 11.07 -2.19 -2.46
CA PHE A 383 9.65 -1.95 -2.64
C PHE A 383 9.29 -0.48 -2.36
N ALA A 384 8.58 0.14 -3.31
CA ALA A 384 8.11 1.53 -3.27
C ALA A 384 9.23 2.58 -3.08
N GLY A 385 10.47 2.26 -3.46
CA GLY A 385 11.60 3.19 -3.38
C GLY A 385 12.12 3.46 -1.96
N SER A 386 11.73 2.65 -0.98
CA SER A 386 12.07 2.88 0.44
C SER A 386 13.57 2.94 0.68
N ARG A 387 14.35 2.03 0.07
CA ARG A 387 15.83 2.04 0.18
C ARG A 387 16.42 3.38 -0.26
N GLY A 388 16.01 3.86 -1.43
CA GLY A 388 16.48 5.15 -1.97
C GLY A 388 16.09 6.32 -1.06
N PHE A 389 14.88 6.33 -0.52
CA PHE A 389 14.41 7.35 0.41
C PHE A 389 15.24 7.40 1.69
N PHE A 390 15.36 6.28 2.41
CA PHE A 390 16.07 6.26 3.69
C PHE A 390 17.59 6.47 3.52
N ALA A 391 18.19 5.93 2.45
CA ALA A 391 19.59 6.19 2.13
C ALA A 391 19.85 7.67 1.82
N SER A 392 18.95 8.36 1.10
CA SER A 392 19.05 9.81 0.82
C SER A 392 19.02 10.68 2.08
N HIS A 393 18.54 10.13 3.20
CA HIS A 393 18.39 10.83 4.48
C HIS A 393 19.21 10.18 5.61
N SER A 394 20.31 9.51 5.27
CA SER A 394 21.30 8.97 6.24
C SER A 394 20.73 7.95 7.23
N ILE A 395 19.71 7.15 6.84
CA ILE A 395 19.12 6.11 7.65
C ILE A 395 19.45 4.73 7.06
N PRO A 396 20.42 3.98 7.62
CA PRO A 396 20.72 2.61 7.19
C PRO A 396 19.53 1.68 7.40
N MET A 397 19.33 0.75 6.45
CA MET A 397 18.22 -0.19 6.50
C MET A 397 18.66 -1.62 6.80
N ASN A 398 17.98 -2.25 7.75
CA ASN A 398 17.93 -3.68 7.98
C ASN A 398 16.62 -4.22 7.41
N ASP A 399 16.67 -4.79 6.23
CA ASP A 399 15.52 -5.29 5.50
C ASP A 399 15.52 -6.83 5.39
N LEU A 400 14.61 -7.38 4.61
CA LEU A 400 14.52 -8.82 4.37
C LEU A 400 15.88 -9.45 4.09
N SER A 401 16.75 -8.81 3.28
CA SER A 401 18.05 -9.38 2.91
C SER A 401 19.02 -9.50 4.07
N SER A 402 18.95 -8.60 5.05
CA SER A 402 19.78 -8.63 6.26
C SER A 402 19.19 -9.52 7.37
N ILE A 403 17.86 -9.59 7.45
CA ILE A 403 17.16 -10.31 8.53
C ILE A 403 16.95 -11.79 8.18
N GLU A 404 16.92 -12.16 6.89
CA GLU A 404 16.55 -13.51 6.45
C GLU A 404 17.48 -14.61 7.01
N ALA A 405 18.79 -14.35 7.11
CA ALA A 405 19.73 -15.31 7.70
C ALA A 405 19.42 -15.60 9.19
N TYR A 406 19.02 -14.58 9.93
CA TYR A 406 18.53 -14.70 11.31
C TYR A 406 17.19 -15.46 11.36
N ALA A 407 16.27 -15.07 10.48
CA ALA A 407 14.91 -15.57 10.44
C ALA A 407 14.83 -17.08 10.12
N GLN A 408 15.80 -17.64 9.37
CA GLN A 408 15.87 -19.07 9.05
C GLN A 408 15.99 -19.98 10.30
N GLY A 409 16.32 -19.42 11.46
CA GLY A 409 16.29 -20.13 12.74
C GLY A 409 14.89 -20.39 13.31
N PHE A 410 13.84 -19.80 12.70
CA PHE A 410 12.46 -19.92 13.16
C PHE A 410 11.64 -20.77 12.18
N GLU A 411 10.76 -21.63 12.69
CA GLU A 411 9.77 -22.32 11.85
C GLU A 411 8.73 -21.32 11.33
N ASP A 412 8.32 -21.45 10.06
CA ASP A 412 7.27 -20.63 9.45
C ASP A 412 7.50 -19.12 9.64
N TYR A 413 8.75 -18.67 9.43
CA TYR A 413 9.18 -17.28 9.71
C TYR A 413 8.67 -16.26 8.71
N ARG A 414 8.03 -16.67 7.61
CA ARG A 414 7.71 -15.82 6.47
C ARG A 414 6.22 -15.77 6.13
N ASN A 415 5.78 -14.64 5.61
CA ASN A 415 4.52 -14.45 4.89
C ASN A 415 4.78 -13.85 3.49
N ASP A 416 3.73 -13.45 2.77
CA ASP A 416 3.83 -12.92 1.40
C ASP A 416 4.61 -11.59 1.32
N TRP A 417 4.72 -10.84 2.40
CA TRP A 417 5.47 -9.57 2.46
C TRP A 417 6.95 -9.75 2.83
N GLY A 418 7.29 -10.84 3.49
CA GLY A 418 8.64 -11.10 3.95
C GLY A 418 8.67 -11.80 5.29
N VAL A 419 9.56 -11.38 6.19
CA VAL A 419 9.67 -11.90 7.56
C VAL A 419 8.49 -11.41 8.40
N LYS A 420 7.84 -12.33 9.16
CA LYS A 420 6.74 -12.01 10.07
C LYS A 420 7.14 -11.02 11.16
N ASP A 421 6.18 -10.23 11.63
CA ASP A 421 6.44 -9.19 12.64
C ASP A 421 6.97 -9.75 13.96
N SER A 422 6.57 -10.96 14.36
CA SER A 422 7.09 -11.64 15.55
C SER A 422 8.61 -11.90 15.47
N VAL A 423 9.07 -12.33 14.30
CA VAL A 423 10.50 -12.60 14.04
C VAL A 423 11.25 -11.28 13.84
N LEU A 424 10.65 -10.29 13.18
CA LEU A 424 11.21 -8.93 13.08
C LEU A 424 11.46 -8.34 14.47
N PHE A 425 10.48 -8.39 15.37
CA PHE A 425 10.66 -7.90 16.74
C PHE A 425 11.71 -8.71 17.53
N SER A 426 11.83 -10.01 17.28
CA SER A 426 12.90 -10.83 17.88
C SER A 426 14.29 -10.35 17.42
N TYR A 427 14.46 -10.07 16.14
CA TYR A 427 15.69 -9.47 15.59
C TYR A 427 15.98 -8.09 16.19
N VAL A 428 14.96 -7.23 16.29
CA VAL A 428 15.10 -5.89 16.89
C VAL A 428 15.47 -5.97 18.38
N LYS A 429 14.92 -6.96 19.12
CA LYS A 429 15.31 -7.21 20.52
C LYS A 429 16.79 -7.53 20.63
N GLU A 430 17.30 -8.44 19.80
CA GLU A 430 18.74 -8.80 19.81
C GLU A 430 19.61 -7.59 19.45
N TYR A 431 19.26 -6.84 18.42
CA TYR A 431 19.96 -5.63 18.02
C TYR A 431 20.03 -4.59 19.16
N LEU A 432 18.90 -4.37 19.86
CA LEU A 432 18.83 -3.46 21.00
C LEU A 432 19.65 -3.96 22.21
N GLN A 433 19.73 -5.27 22.43
CA GLN A 433 20.56 -5.87 23.47
C GLN A 433 22.06 -5.69 23.16
N GLU A 434 22.46 -5.94 21.92
CA GLU A 434 23.82 -5.68 21.44
C GLU A 434 24.18 -4.21 21.56
N TYR A 435 23.25 -3.33 21.15
CA TYR A 435 23.43 -1.89 21.32
C TYR A 435 23.59 -1.49 22.80
N ALA A 436 22.77 -2.05 23.68
CA ALA A 436 22.87 -1.81 25.12
C ALA A 436 24.20 -2.26 25.74
N ALA A 437 24.86 -3.24 25.14
CA ALA A 437 26.17 -3.75 25.59
C ALA A 437 27.36 -2.91 25.10
N LYS A 438 27.20 -2.03 24.11
CA LYS A 438 28.27 -1.14 23.60
C LYS A 438 28.79 -0.23 24.73
N LYS A 439 30.12 -0.01 24.81
CA LYS A 439 30.76 0.86 25.83
C LYS A 439 30.55 2.35 25.51
N ASP A 440 30.81 2.75 24.26
CA ASP A 440 30.73 4.14 23.79
C ASP A 440 29.48 4.33 22.94
N LYS A 441 28.31 4.45 23.59
CA LYS A 441 27.02 4.60 22.91
C LYS A 441 26.76 6.05 22.54
N LYS A 442 26.47 6.29 21.28
CA LYS A 442 25.82 7.52 20.82
C LYS A 442 24.33 7.45 21.15
N PRO A 443 23.60 8.56 21.28
CA PRO A 443 22.15 8.48 21.29
C PRO A 443 21.67 7.85 19.97
N PHE A 444 20.51 7.16 19.99
CA PHE A 444 19.98 6.54 18.78
C PHE A 444 18.61 7.07 18.38
N ALA A 445 18.33 7.02 17.07
CA ALA A 445 17.00 7.14 16.49
C ALA A 445 16.76 5.88 15.62
N PHE A 446 16.00 4.92 16.16
CA PHE A 446 15.70 3.65 15.50
C PHE A 446 14.23 3.58 15.12
N TYR A 447 13.97 2.96 13.97
CA TYR A 447 12.66 2.88 13.36
C TYR A 447 12.33 1.43 13.00
N VAL A 448 11.13 0.98 13.31
CA VAL A 448 10.63 -0.35 12.95
C VAL A 448 9.36 -0.20 12.14
N LEU A 449 9.25 -0.90 11.01
CA LEU A 449 8.03 -0.94 10.19
C LEU A 449 7.50 -2.37 10.15
N THR A 450 6.27 -2.56 10.60
CA THR A 450 5.57 -3.85 10.61
C THR A 450 4.80 -4.10 9.31
N ALA A 451 4.33 -5.32 9.07
CA ALA A 451 3.66 -5.68 7.82
C ALA A 451 2.49 -6.68 8.00
N ASP A 452 2.37 -7.41 9.10
CA ASP A 452 1.38 -8.50 9.24
C ASP A 452 -0.07 -8.01 9.18
N THR A 453 -0.32 -6.74 9.50
CA THR A 453 -1.63 -6.10 9.39
C THR A 453 -1.94 -5.51 8.01
N HIS A 454 -1.04 -5.68 7.02
CA HIS A 454 -1.34 -5.35 5.63
C HIS A 454 -2.43 -6.26 5.07
N ALA A 455 -3.42 -5.68 4.42
CA ALA A 455 -4.53 -6.45 3.84
C ALA A 455 -4.05 -7.56 2.87
N PRO A 456 -4.55 -8.80 2.97
CA PRO A 456 -5.73 -9.27 3.69
C PRO A 456 -5.54 -9.55 5.18
N GLY A 457 -4.32 -9.37 5.73
CA GLY A 457 -3.93 -9.67 7.10
C GLY A 457 -3.31 -11.06 7.26
N PHE A 458 -2.23 -11.14 8.03
CA PHE A 458 -1.52 -12.38 8.33
C PHE A 458 -1.62 -12.70 9.81
N VAL A 459 -2.01 -13.94 10.14
CA VAL A 459 -2.06 -14.44 11.52
C VAL A 459 -0.85 -15.31 11.76
N ASP A 460 0.01 -14.89 12.68
CA ASP A 460 1.13 -15.72 13.10
C ASP A 460 0.65 -16.86 14.00
N LYS A 461 0.68 -18.08 13.47
CA LYS A 461 0.19 -19.28 14.16
C LYS A 461 1.00 -19.65 15.39
N ALA A 462 2.23 -19.18 15.50
CA ALA A 462 3.06 -19.38 16.70
C ALA A 462 2.55 -18.54 17.89
N TYR A 463 1.88 -17.44 17.63
CA TYR A 463 1.33 -16.55 18.66
C TYR A 463 -0.16 -16.69 18.87
N CYS A 464 -0.91 -16.96 17.78
CA CYS A 464 -2.36 -16.96 17.79
C CYS A 464 -2.93 -18.17 17.07
N ASP A 465 -3.62 -19.06 17.77
CA ASP A 465 -4.36 -20.17 17.14
C ASP A 465 -5.75 -19.67 16.67
N LEU A 466 -5.73 -18.76 15.68
CA LEU A 466 -6.91 -18.14 15.11
C LEU A 466 -6.98 -18.37 13.61
N PRO A 467 -8.18 -18.46 13.00
CA PRO A 467 -8.33 -18.46 11.55
C PRO A 467 -7.75 -17.18 10.93
N THR A 468 -7.20 -17.30 9.71
CA THR A 468 -6.70 -16.13 8.97
C THR A 468 -7.87 -15.21 8.60
N SER A 469 -7.83 -13.98 9.11
CA SER A 469 -8.74 -12.89 8.75
C SER A 469 -8.10 -11.56 9.14
N TYR A 470 -8.56 -10.47 8.54
CA TYR A 470 -8.03 -9.14 8.85
C TYR A 470 -8.23 -8.75 10.34
N ALA A 471 -9.39 -9.07 10.92
CA ALA A 471 -9.64 -8.83 12.36
C ALA A 471 -8.70 -9.63 13.25
N ASN A 472 -8.48 -10.91 12.92
CA ASN A 472 -7.59 -11.77 13.69
C ASN A 472 -6.12 -11.39 13.53
N SER A 473 -5.71 -10.83 12.38
CA SER A 473 -4.36 -10.30 12.22
C SER A 473 -4.12 -9.09 13.11
N LEU A 474 -5.09 -8.18 13.24
CA LEU A 474 -5.02 -7.05 14.17
C LEU A 474 -4.90 -7.51 15.63
N HIS A 475 -5.72 -8.48 16.03
CA HIS A 475 -5.68 -9.03 17.38
C HIS A 475 -4.36 -9.75 17.68
N CYS A 476 -3.86 -10.53 16.72
CA CYS A 476 -2.59 -11.22 16.86
C CYS A 476 -1.42 -10.23 16.93
N PHE A 477 -1.42 -9.23 16.07
CA PHE A 477 -0.41 -8.18 16.07
C PHE A 477 -0.40 -7.38 17.38
N ASP A 478 -1.58 -7.05 17.93
CA ASP A 478 -1.71 -6.37 19.23
C ASP A 478 -0.99 -7.12 20.34
N LYS A 479 -1.10 -8.45 20.36
CA LYS A 479 -0.37 -9.31 21.30
C LYS A 479 1.14 -9.25 21.07
N ILE A 480 1.57 -9.40 19.81
CA ILE A 480 3.00 -9.41 19.44
C ILE A 480 3.67 -8.07 19.80
N VAL A 481 3.06 -6.94 19.43
CA VAL A 481 3.61 -5.61 19.75
C VAL A 481 3.55 -5.32 21.25
N GLY A 482 2.50 -5.76 21.96
CA GLY A 482 2.36 -5.66 23.40
C GLY A 482 3.50 -6.35 24.13
N GLU A 483 3.82 -7.59 23.77
CA GLU A 483 4.95 -8.36 24.33
C GLU A 483 6.32 -7.71 24.04
N PHE A 484 6.48 -7.13 22.84
CA PHE A 484 7.71 -6.39 22.54
C PHE A 484 7.85 -5.14 23.40
N VAL A 485 6.78 -4.35 23.55
CA VAL A 485 6.79 -3.12 24.35
C VAL A 485 7.02 -3.44 25.83
N GLU A 486 6.37 -4.46 26.37
CA GLU A 486 6.57 -4.90 27.76
C GLU A 486 8.05 -5.28 28.01
N TRP A 487 8.64 -6.09 27.12
CA TRP A 487 10.06 -6.41 27.20
C TRP A 487 10.94 -5.17 27.10
N PHE A 488 10.64 -4.24 26.17
CA PHE A 488 11.44 -3.03 26.00
C PHE A 488 11.41 -2.15 27.25
N LEU A 489 10.25 -1.98 27.87
CA LEU A 489 10.08 -1.18 29.09
C LEU A 489 10.85 -1.74 30.30
N GLN A 490 11.13 -3.04 30.30
CA GLN A 490 12.00 -3.68 31.30
C GLN A 490 13.49 -3.59 30.95
N SER A 491 13.83 -3.16 29.75
CA SER A 491 15.23 -3.05 29.29
C SER A 491 15.95 -1.85 29.92
N PRO A 492 17.29 -1.90 30.02
CA PRO A 492 18.08 -0.76 30.54
C PRO A 492 18.01 0.49 29.67
N LEU A 493 17.55 0.37 28.41
CA LEU A 493 17.41 1.48 27.47
C LEU A 493 16.15 2.31 27.72
N ALA A 494 15.10 1.70 28.29
CA ALA A 494 13.77 2.31 28.38
C ALA A 494 13.75 3.67 29.10
N LYS A 495 14.50 3.81 30.17
CA LYS A 495 14.51 5.05 30.99
C LYS A 495 14.98 6.29 30.23
N ASP A 496 15.89 6.10 29.26
CA ASP A 496 16.49 7.18 28.47
C ASP A 496 15.95 7.22 27.03
N THR A 497 14.86 6.49 26.74
CA THR A 497 14.26 6.39 25.40
C THR A 497 12.82 6.86 25.42
N THR A 498 12.45 7.66 24.44
CA THR A 498 11.07 7.88 24.06
C THR A 498 10.68 6.80 23.06
N LEU A 499 9.73 5.94 23.43
CA LEU A 499 9.14 4.96 22.53
C LEU A 499 7.85 5.55 21.93
N VAL A 500 7.74 5.53 20.60
CA VAL A 500 6.58 6.07 19.89
C VAL A 500 5.99 4.97 19.01
N LEU A 501 4.71 4.72 19.17
CA LEU A 501 3.90 3.80 18.35
C LEU A 501 3.03 4.65 17.44
N LEU A 502 3.12 4.45 16.13
CA LEU A 502 2.38 5.23 15.12
C LEU A 502 1.79 4.30 14.07
N GLY A 503 0.51 4.45 13.77
CA GLY A 503 -0.04 3.91 12.52
C GLY A 503 0.58 4.65 11.34
N ASP A 504 0.97 3.93 10.29
CA ASP A 504 1.55 4.57 9.10
C ASP A 504 0.50 5.23 8.22
N HIS A 505 -0.69 4.64 8.11
CA HIS A 505 -1.88 5.19 7.46
C HIS A 505 -3.16 4.47 7.94
N LEU A 506 -4.33 4.99 7.54
CA LEU A 506 -5.61 4.32 7.80
C LEU A 506 -5.75 3.09 6.92
N THR A 507 -6.36 2.02 7.43
CA THR A 507 -6.58 0.80 6.64
C THR A 507 -7.31 1.09 5.34
N MET A 508 -6.83 0.50 4.26
CA MET A 508 -7.48 0.52 2.96
C MET A 508 -8.61 -0.53 2.84
N GLN A 509 -8.82 -1.36 3.86
CA GLN A 509 -9.86 -2.40 3.90
C GLN A 509 -11.27 -1.81 4.09
N GLN A 510 -11.89 -1.40 2.99
CA GLN A 510 -13.21 -0.76 3.01
C GLN A 510 -14.35 -1.65 3.52
N ARG A 511 -14.16 -2.98 3.47
CA ARG A 511 -15.14 -3.91 4.03
C ARG A 511 -15.07 -3.99 5.54
N PHE A 512 -13.95 -3.61 6.12
CA PHE A 512 -13.69 -3.70 7.55
C PHE A 512 -14.07 -2.41 8.28
N VAL A 513 -13.76 -1.26 7.71
CA VAL A 513 -14.07 0.05 8.29
C VAL A 513 -14.83 0.89 7.29
N GLN A 514 -15.99 1.41 7.69
CA GLN A 514 -16.73 2.38 6.88
C GLN A 514 -16.00 3.71 6.84
N ASP A 515 -16.17 4.42 5.73
CA ASP A 515 -15.63 5.77 5.54
C ASP A 515 -16.36 6.73 6.49
N SER A 516 -15.74 7.08 7.59
CA SER A 516 -16.27 8.03 8.55
C SER A 516 -15.26 9.14 8.82
N THR A 517 -15.74 10.33 9.13
CA THR A 517 -14.92 11.48 9.52
C THR A 517 -14.27 11.31 10.90
N SER A 518 -14.65 10.31 11.67
CA SER A 518 -14.11 10.03 13.00
C SER A 518 -12.84 9.16 13.00
N ARG A 519 -12.43 8.60 11.84
CA ARG A 519 -11.23 7.76 11.76
C ARG A 519 -9.98 8.56 12.11
N SER A 520 -9.11 7.98 12.93
CA SER A 520 -7.85 8.57 13.38
C SER A 520 -6.72 7.55 13.31
N ILE A 521 -5.53 8.01 12.94
CA ILE A 521 -4.31 7.21 12.99
C ILE A 521 -3.99 6.90 14.44
N TYR A 522 -3.59 5.65 14.73
CA TYR A 522 -3.13 5.27 16.06
C TYR A 522 -1.82 5.98 16.42
N ASN A 523 -1.71 6.45 17.66
CA ASN A 523 -0.47 7.01 18.20
C ASN A 523 -0.37 6.81 19.71
N ALA A 524 0.84 6.58 20.21
CA ALA A 524 1.14 6.57 21.61
C ALA A 524 2.62 6.97 21.83
N PHE A 525 2.87 7.95 22.68
CA PHE A 525 4.19 8.37 23.12
C PHE A 525 4.41 7.85 24.54
N ILE A 526 5.36 6.96 24.71
CA ILE A 526 5.68 6.32 25.99
C ILE A 526 7.00 6.87 26.50
N ASN A 527 7.02 7.32 27.75
CA ASN A 527 8.17 7.98 28.38
C ASN A 527 8.71 9.19 27.58
N PRO A 528 7.86 10.09 27.02
CA PRO A 528 8.34 11.27 26.32
C PRO A 528 8.89 12.31 27.30
N ALA A 529 9.81 13.13 26.81
CA ALA A 529 10.37 14.28 27.54
C ALA A 529 9.98 15.59 26.83
N PHE A 530 8.70 15.77 26.56
CA PHE A 530 8.21 17.01 25.94
C PHE A 530 8.66 18.24 26.73
N THR A 531 9.19 19.22 26.02
CA THR A 531 9.64 20.48 26.64
C THR A 531 8.48 21.27 27.23
N LYS A 532 7.28 21.10 26.66
CA LYS A 532 6.01 21.60 27.19
C LYS A 532 5.04 20.41 27.31
N PRO A 533 4.77 19.92 28.53
CA PRO A 533 3.81 18.84 28.71
C PRO A 533 2.45 19.20 28.13
N PRO A 534 1.81 18.31 27.34
CA PRO A 534 0.48 18.55 26.79
C PRO A 534 -0.57 18.55 27.90
N THR A 535 -1.57 19.45 27.76
CA THR A 535 -2.79 19.41 28.58
C THR A 535 -3.79 18.43 27.98
N GLN A 536 -4.80 18.02 28.77
CA GLN A 536 -5.83 17.11 28.28
C GLN A 536 -6.55 17.66 27.05
N ASP A 537 -6.88 18.95 27.02
CA ASP A 537 -7.52 19.61 25.88
C ASP A 537 -6.67 19.53 24.61
N LEU A 538 -5.34 19.68 24.74
CA LEU A 538 -4.43 19.52 23.58
C LEU A 538 -4.45 18.08 23.04
N LEU A 539 -4.65 17.08 23.88
CA LEU A 539 -4.69 15.68 23.46
C LEU A 539 -6.03 15.30 22.80
N THR A 540 -7.13 15.89 23.27
CA THR A 540 -8.50 15.47 22.83
C THR A 540 -9.12 16.38 21.78
N GLU A 541 -8.74 17.65 21.68
CA GLU A 541 -9.40 18.62 20.80
C GLU A 541 -8.58 19.01 19.57
N ARG A 542 -7.23 18.83 19.62
CA ARG A 542 -6.36 19.23 18.51
C ARG A 542 -6.48 18.28 17.32
N ALA A 543 -6.59 18.86 16.14
CA ALA A 543 -6.59 18.13 14.87
C ALA A 543 -5.21 18.20 14.22
N LEU A 544 -4.55 17.04 14.13
CA LEU A 544 -3.23 16.86 13.56
C LEU A 544 -3.30 16.13 12.23
N SER A 545 -2.25 16.27 11.43
CA SER A 545 -1.93 15.44 10.28
C SER A 545 -0.62 14.67 10.50
N HIS A 546 -0.27 13.74 9.63
CA HIS A 546 0.99 12.99 9.72
C HIS A 546 2.20 13.92 9.84
N PHE A 547 2.25 14.98 9.06
CA PHE A 547 3.41 15.87 9.02
C PHE A 547 3.57 16.75 10.28
N ASP A 548 2.55 16.89 11.14
CA ASP A 548 2.68 17.57 12.43
C ASP A 548 3.45 16.73 13.45
N ILE A 549 3.46 15.41 13.27
CA ILE A 549 4.14 14.45 14.16
C ILE A 549 5.67 14.61 14.11
N THR A 550 6.23 15.02 12.96
CA THR A 550 7.68 15.22 12.83
C THR A 550 8.25 16.16 13.91
N ALA A 551 7.60 17.29 14.12
CA ALA A 551 8.00 18.25 15.18
C ALA A 551 7.78 17.69 16.59
N LEU A 552 6.71 16.92 16.80
CA LEU A 552 6.44 16.22 18.06
C LEU A 552 7.49 15.14 18.38
N LEU A 553 8.01 14.42 17.37
CA LEU A 553 9.06 13.41 17.57
C LEU A 553 10.33 14.07 18.17
N LEU A 554 10.77 15.19 17.61
CA LEU A 554 11.91 15.94 18.14
C LEU A 554 11.64 16.48 19.55
N ASP A 555 10.48 17.10 19.77
CA ASP A 555 10.10 17.64 21.07
C ASP A 555 9.98 16.55 22.15
N SER A 556 9.54 15.33 21.74
CA SER A 556 9.38 14.18 22.65
C SER A 556 10.69 13.66 23.23
N ILE A 557 11.83 14.05 22.65
CA ILE A 557 13.19 13.75 23.13
C ILE A 557 13.91 14.98 23.67
N ALA A 558 13.14 15.99 24.11
CA ALA A 558 13.61 17.26 24.68
C ALA A 558 14.34 18.17 23.68
N ILE A 559 14.13 18.03 22.36
CA ILE A 559 14.62 18.98 21.35
C ILE A 559 13.45 19.91 20.97
N PRO A 560 13.38 21.14 21.50
CA PRO A 560 12.26 22.04 21.30
C PRO A 560 12.08 22.35 19.80
N THR A 561 10.96 21.94 19.23
CA THR A 561 10.67 22.14 17.80
C THR A 561 9.25 22.66 17.63
N ARG A 562 9.10 23.88 17.13
CA ARG A 562 7.79 24.51 16.92
C ARG A 562 7.17 24.13 15.58
N ASP A 563 7.98 24.11 14.54
CA ASP A 563 7.58 23.78 13.18
C ASP A 563 8.67 22.96 12.47
N PHE A 564 8.26 22.20 11.47
CA PHE A 564 9.14 21.42 10.61
C PHE A 564 8.40 21.19 9.29
N GLY A 565 8.91 21.65 8.16
CA GLY A 565 8.24 21.52 6.88
C GLY A 565 6.87 22.20 6.87
N LEU A 566 5.83 21.45 6.54
CA LEU A 566 4.43 21.86 6.68
C LEU A 566 3.87 21.60 8.09
N GLY A 567 4.56 20.79 8.89
CA GLY A 567 4.12 20.41 10.23
C GLY A 567 4.21 21.56 11.23
N ARG A 568 3.27 21.58 12.16
CA ARG A 568 3.21 22.50 13.29
C ARG A 568 3.06 21.68 14.56
N ASN A 569 3.92 21.94 15.53
CA ASN A 569 3.82 21.27 16.82
C ASN A 569 2.59 21.79 17.59
N PRO A 570 1.58 20.93 17.84
CA PRO A 570 0.34 21.35 18.48
C PRO A 570 0.53 21.85 19.92
N LEU A 571 1.68 21.60 20.53
CA LEU A 571 2.00 22.10 21.87
C LEU A 571 2.26 23.63 21.88
N TYR A 572 2.58 24.20 20.74
CA TYR A 572 2.95 25.63 20.61
C TYR A 572 2.00 26.42 19.75
N GLU A 573 1.46 25.84 18.68
CA GLU A 573 0.65 26.58 17.71
C GLU A 573 -0.43 25.72 17.04
N ARG A 574 -1.32 26.36 16.30
CA ARG A 574 -2.37 25.67 15.52
C ARG A 574 -1.76 24.99 14.31
N THR A 575 -2.18 23.75 14.03
CA THR A 575 -1.79 23.01 12.83
C THR A 575 -2.38 23.65 11.55
N LEU A 576 -1.83 23.32 10.38
CA LEU A 576 -2.40 23.79 9.10
C LEU A 576 -3.79 23.21 8.86
N LEU A 577 -4.05 22.00 9.34
CA LEU A 577 -5.37 21.37 9.30
C LEU A 577 -6.42 22.20 10.06
N GLU A 578 -6.06 22.72 11.23
CA GLU A 578 -6.93 23.58 12.05
C GLU A 578 -7.08 24.99 11.50
N GLN A 579 -6.04 25.51 10.84
CA GLN A 579 -6.05 26.86 10.26
C GLN A 579 -6.89 26.95 9.00
N LEU A 580 -6.81 25.94 8.12
CA LEU A 580 -7.39 25.94 6.78
C LEU A 580 -8.64 25.07 6.65
N GLY A 581 -8.79 24.08 7.52
CA GLY A 581 -9.80 23.03 7.39
C GLY A 581 -9.38 21.95 6.37
N GLU A 582 -9.94 20.75 6.56
CA GLU A 582 -9.54 19.54 5.81
C GLU A 582 -9.69 19.70 4.29
N SER A 583 -10.84 20.20 3.83
CA SER A 583 -11.11 20.36 2.39
C SER A 583 -10.19 21.37 1.72
N SER A 584 -9.91 22.50 2.38
CA SER A 584 -9.03 23.53 1.83
C SER A 584 -7.58 23.07 1.82
N LEU A 585 -7.12 22.42 2.90
CA LEU A 585 -5.77 21.85 2.98
C LEU A 585 -5.57 20.79 1.89
N ALA A 586 -6.53 19.86 1.71
CA ALA A 586 -6.48 18.85 0.65
C ALA A 586 -6.40 19.46 -0.75
N ALA A 587 -7.18 20.52 -1.01
CA ALA A 587 -7.15 21.24 -2.28
C ALA A 587 -5.81 21.93 -2.53
N GLU A 588 -5.21 22.56 -1.52
CA GLU A 588 -3.89 23.19 -1.63
C GLU A 588 -2.77 22.18 -1.84
N LEU A 589 -2.75 21.09 -1.07
CA LEU A 589 -1.77 20.01 -1.19
C LEU A 589 -1.81 19.31 -2.55
N SER A 590 -2.96 19.32 -3.24
CA SER A 590 -3.12 18.71 -4.56
C SER A 590 -2.58 19.58 -5.70
N LYS A 591 -2.18 20.83 -5.44
CA LYS A 591 -1.65 21.74 -6.44
C LYS A 591 -0.14 21.57 -6.63
N PRO A 592 0.38 21.74 -7.87
CA PRO A 592 1.83 21.70 -8.09
C PRO A 592 2.54 22.85 -7.39
N SER A 593 3.73 22.59 -6.85
CA SER A 593 4.59 23.58 -6.17
C SER A 593 6.03 23.47 -6.66
N ARG A 594 6.68 24.61 -6.92
CA ARG A 594 8.11 24.66 -7.26
C ARG A 594 9.00 24.26 -6.08
N VAL A 595 8.57 24.56 -4.86
CA VAL A 595 9.29 24.14 -3.65
C VAL A 595 9.30 22.63 -3.56
N TYR A 596 8.13 22.01 -3.78
CA TYR A 596 8.02 20.54 -3.76
C TYR A 596 8.81 19.87 -4.89
N GLU A 597 8.83 20.44 -6.11
CA GLU A 597 9.62 19.91 -7.23
C GLU A 597 11.11 19.89 -6.90
N ARG A 598 11.63 20.92 -6.23
CA ARG A 598 13.05 21.00 -5.85
C ARG A 598 13.45 19.91 -4.86
N PHE A 599 12.56 19.36 -4.06
CA PHE A 599 12.89 18.23 -3.18
C PHE A 599 13.35 16.98 -3.94
N TRP A 600 12.97 16.86 -5.22
CA TRP A 600 13.36 15.78 -6.10
C TRP A 600 14.65 16.04 -6.90
N GLU A 601 15.23 17.21 -6.78
CA GLU A 601 16.50 17.54 -7.41
C GLU A 601 17.63 16.84 -6.64
N PHE A 602 18.72 16.53 -7.37
CA PHE A 602 19.92 15.98 -6.75
C PHE A 602 20.71 17.10 -6.08
N ASP A 603 20.99 16.95 -4.80
CA ASP A 603 21.86 17.84 -4.03
C ASP A 603 23.27 17.25 -3.95
N SER A 604 24.20 17.81 -4.72
CA SER A 604 25.59 17.37 -4.73
C SER A 604 26.37 17.63 -3.43
N THR A 605 25.78 18.36 -2.48
CA THR A 605 26.39 18.65 -1.18
C THR A 605 26.08 17.58 -0.12
N LYS A 606 25.09 16.72 -0.40
CA LYS A 606 24.73 15.58 0.47
C LYS A 606 25.47 14.32 0.01
N GLU A 607 26.17 13.68 0.94
CA GLU A 607 26.74 12.36 0.71
C GLU A 607 25.66 11.28 0.79
N LEU A 608 25.74 10.28 -0.08
CA LEU A 608 24.92 9.06 0.02
C LEU A 608 25.60 8.11 0.99
N HIS A 609 24.92 7.73 2.04
CA HIS A 609 25.39 6.77 3.05
C HIS A 609 24.85 5.36 2.80
#